data_04eaf084651722254ecdb35f7ab23722
#
_entry.id   04eaf084651722254ecdb35f7ab23722
#
_cell.length_a   1.000
_cell.length_b   1.000
_cell.length_c   1.000
_cell.angle_alpha   90.00
_cell.angle_beta   90.00
_cell.angle_gamma   90.00
#
_symmetry.space_group_name_H-M   'P 1'
#
loop_
_entity.id
_entity.type
_entity.pdbx_description
1 polymer ?
#
loop_
_entity_poly.entity_id
_entity_poly.type
_entity_poly.pdbx_seq_one_letter_code
_entity_poly.pdbx_strand_id
1 'polypeptide(L)'
;VKYHARHAAPPGGGLLCEGIEKSFGTVKALRGVRLWAPRGEITALVGPNGAGKSTLLRCVVGLTRPDGGSITWDDVPLREKVQRSFSFMPEERGLYPQDTVRQTVEFYARLRHPRARRNEFFGEVVSSLGLDSLVGRRVGELSLGNQQRVQIAAALVCSQHCILWDEPFSGLDVEGVDALSDLLRSRKEEGVAVILSSHQLDVLERLCDRVTVIHAGRAESTTLGMHEGSREWEVTMPDGSVEAMPDTHEVRARLAQSISWGGIFSLSQKNRTRMREFYDACSRRACEEE
;
A
#
# COMPACT_ATOMS: atom_id res chain seq x y z
N VAL A 1 -8.10 -22.12 -19.40
CA VAL A 1 -8.84 -21.00 -20.03
C VAL A 1 -7.87 -19.85 -20.21
N LYS A 2 -7.48 -19.53 -21.47
CA LYS A 2 -6.55 -18.45 -21.80
C LYS A 2 -7.25 -17.11 -21.51
N TYR A 3 -6.91 -16.45 -20.42
CA TYR A 3 -7.25 -15.06 -20.18
C TYR A 3 -6.26 -14.16 -20.93
N HIS A 4 -6.46 -13.98 -22.22
CA HIS A 4 -5.95 -12.85 -22.97
C HIS A 4 -7.07 -11.78 -23.04
N ALA A 5 -7.37 -11.15 -21.92
CA ALA A 5 -8.11 -9.91 -21.95
C ALA A 5 -7.11 -8.77 -22.14
N ARG A 6 -7.00 -8.27 -23.38
CA ARG A 6 -6.56 -6.90 -23.64
C ARG A 6 -7.62 -5.98 -23.01
N HIS A 7 -7.48 -5.68 -21.75
CA HIS A 7 -8.29 -4.64 -21.15
C HIS A 7 -7.67 -3.30 -21.54
N ALA A 8 -8.41 -2.56 -22.36
CA ALA A 8 -8.21 -1.12 -22.47
C ALA A 8 -8.16 -0.55 -21.05
N ALA A 9 -7.32 0.48 -20.81
CA ALA A 9 -7.33 1.18 -19.53
C ALA A 9 -8.77 1.60 -19.23
N PRO A 10 -9.30 1.30 -18.03
CA PRO A 10 -10.63 1.75 -17.68
C PRO A 10 -10.70 3.27 -17.76
N PRO A 11 -11.85 3.87 -18.09
CA PRO A 11 -11.98 5.31 -18.10
C PRO A 11 -11.72 5.88 -16.70
N GLY A 12 -10.80 6.85 -16.58
CA GLY A 12 -10.51 7.49 -15.29
C GLY A 12 -9.07 7.98 -15.13
N GLY A 13 -8.15 7.61 -16.02
CA GLY A 13 -6.74 7.98 -15.93
C GLY A 13 -5.98 7.25 -14.82
N GLY A 14 -4.69 7.50 -14.71
CA GLY A 14 -3.80 6.89 -13.70
C GLY A 14 -2.53 6.30 -14.30
N LEU A 15 -1.86 5.45 -13.54
CA LEU A 15 -0.61 4.78 -13.91
C LEU A 15 -0.89 3.41 -14.53
N LEU A 16 -0.41 3.20 -15.75
CA LEU A 16 -0.45 1.89 -16.41
C LEU A 16 0.97 1.46 -16.78
N CYS A 17 1.38 0.30 -16.30
CA CYS A 17 2.57 -0.42 -16.71
C CYS A 17 2.15 -1.61 -17.57
N GLU A 18 2.71 -1.77 -18.78
CA GLU A 18 2.39 -2.88 -19.66
C GLU A 18 3.66 -3.57 -20.15
N GLY A 19 3.73 -4.88 -19.90
CA GLY A 19 4.81 -5.71 -20.38
C GLY A 19 6.19 -5.33 -19.83
N ILE A 20 6.26 -4.83 -18.58
CA ILE A 20 7.53 -4.36 -18.01
C ILE A 20 8.50 -5.51 -17.80
N GLU A 21 9.65 -5.40 -18.43
CA GLU A 21 10.75 -6.35 -18.30
C GLU A 21 11.97 -5.67 -17.66
N LYS A 22 12.66 -6.42 -16.79
CA LYS A 22 13.93 -5.98 -16.20
C LYS A 22 14.79 -7.15 -15.81
N SER A 23 16.05 -7.10 -16.21
CA SER A 23 17.07 -8.08 -15.84
C SER A 23 18.27 -7.39 -15.19
N PHE A 24 18.88 -8.08 -14.23
CA PHE A 24 20.15 -7.71 -13.59
C PHE A 24 21.13 -8.87 -13.79
N GLY A 25 22.03 -8.74 -14.76
CA GLY A 25 22.86 -9.86 -15.19
C GLY A 25 22.01 -11.01 -15.72
N THR A 26 22.12 -12.18 -15.10
CA THR A 26 21.35 -13.39 -15.47
C THR A 26 19.98 -13.46 -14.80
N VAL A 27 19.70 -12.60 -13.80
CA VAL A 27 18.46 -12.64 -13.04
C VAL A 27 17.39 -11.77 -13.71
N LYS A 28 16.32 -12.40 -14.18
CA LYS A 28 15.13 -11.71 -14.71
C LYS A 28 14.22 -11.31 -13.57
N ALA A 29 14.32 -10.06 -13.11
CA ALA A 29 13.54 -9.53 -12.00
C ALA A 29 12.09 -9.21 -12.38
N LEU A 30 11.84 -8.79 -13.64
CA LEU A 30 10.50 -8.55 -14.18
C LEU A 30 10.38 -9.24 -15.54
N ARG A 31 9.27 -9.92 -15.78
CA ARG A 31 9.03 -10.80 -16.94
C ARG A 31 7.70 -10.45 -17.63
N GLY A 32 7.58 -9.22 -18.11
CA GLY A 32 6.36 -8.76 -18.77
C GLY A 32 5.25 -8.34 -17.77
N VAL A 33 5.63 -7.69 -16.67
CA VAL A 33 4.69 -7.28 -15.62
C VAL A 33 3.67 -6.27 -16.14
N ARG A 34 2.39 -6.47 -15.77
CA ARG A 34 1.32 -5.50 -15.94
C ARG A 34 0.84 -5.02 -14.57
N LEU A 35 0.73 -3.69 -14.42
CA LEU A 35 0.16 -3.04 -13.24
C LEU A 35 -0.74 -1.90 -13.70
N TRP A 36 -1.95 -1.82 -13.15
CA TRP A 36 -2.86 -0.69 -13.31
C TRP A 36 -3.20 -0.08 -11.95
N ALA A 37 -2.93 1.20 -11.81
CA ALA A 37 -3.26 1.98 -10.61
C ALA A 37 -4.03 3.24 -11.02
N PRO A 38 -5.38 3.20 -10.94
CA PRO A 38 -6.24 4.33 -11.27
C PRO A 38 -6.03 5.50 -10.33
N ARG A 39 -6.39 6.71 -10.81
CA ARG A 39 -6.55 7.87 -9.93
C ARG A 39 -7.67 7.61 -8.92
N GLY A 40 -7.47 8.08 -7.68
CA GLY A 40 -8.47 7.92 -6.63
C GLY A 40 -8.68 6.47 -6.19
N GLU A 41 -7.72 5.59 -6.43
CA GLU A 41 -7.71 4.22 -5.91
C GLU A 41 -6.40 3.89 -5.20
N ILE A 42 -6.48 2.99 -4.23
CA ILE A 42 -5.33 2.41 -3.55
C ILE A 42 -5.11 0.99 -4.09
N THR A 43 -3.96 0.78 -4.72
CA THR A 43 -3.55 -0.50 -5.30
C THR A 43 -2.48 -1.14 -4.42
N ALA A 44 -2.76 -2.33 -3.89
CA ALA A 44 -1.76 -3.15 -3.20
C ALA A 44 -0.87 -3.87 -4.21
N LEU A 45 0.43 -3.87 -3.97
CA LEU A 45 1.43 -4.66 -4.70
C LEU A 45 2.00 -5.72 -3.76
N VAL A 46 1.57 -6.96 -3.90
CA VAL A 46 1.84 -8.05 -2.96
C VAL A 46 2.72 -9.12 -3.61
N GLY A 47 3.56 -9.77 -2.82
CA GLY A 47 4.41 -10.85 -3.30
C GLY A 47 5.55 -11.15 -2.33
N PRO A 48 6.21 -12.31 -2.45
CA PRO A 48 7.34 -12.66 -1.61
C PRO A 48 8.52 -11.71 -1.79
N ASN A 49 9.50 -11.79 -0.89
CA ASN A 49 10.74 -11.05 -1.03
C ASN A 49 11.48 -11.51 -2.30
N GLY A 50 12.03 -10.56 -3.05
CA GLY A 50 12.69 -10.85 -4.32
C GLY A 50 11.75 -11.03 -5.53
N ALA A 51 10.41 -10.96 -5.35
CA ALA A 51 9.45 -11.13 -6.45
C ALA A 51 9.50 -10.04 -7.53
N GLY A 52 10.14 -8.89 -7.25
CA GLY A 52 10.27 -7.78 -8.21
C GLY A 52 9.48 -6.52 -7.84
N LYS A 53 8.80 -6.47 -6.68
CA LYS A 53 7.99 -5.31 -6.23
C LYS A 53 8.77 -4.00 -6.26
N SER A 54 9.85 -3.92 -5.50
CA SER A 54 10.71 -2.71 -5.43
C SER A 54 11.34 -2.37 -6.79
N THR A 55 11.65 -3.38 -7.61
CA THR A 55 12.17 -3.17 -8.97
C THR A 55 11.12 -2.50 -9.85
N LEU A 56 9.85 -2.94 -9.79
CA LEU A 56 8.77 -2.32 -10.54
C LEU A 56 8.56 -0.87 -10.10
N LEU A 57 8.48 -0.60 -8.78
CA LEU A 57 8.33 0.76 -8.26
C LEU A 57 9.49 1.67 -8.70
N ARG A 58 10.74 1.18 -8.67
CA ARG A 58 11.92 1.92 -9.15
C ARG A 58 11.87 2.18 -10.66
N CYS A 59 11.31 1.27 -11.45
CA CYS A 59 11.08 1.51 -12.89
C CYS A 59 10.07 2.63 -13.12
N VAL A 60 8.98 2.66 -12.38
CA VAL A 60 7.95 3.70 -12.50
C VAL A 60 8.51 5.08 -12.18
N VAL A 61 9.29 5.22 -11.10
CA VAL A 61 9.87 6.52 -10.70
C VAL A 61 11.13 6.89 -11.48
N GLY A 62 11.57 6.06 -12.43
CA GLY A 62 12.73 6.34 -13.30
C GLY A 62 14.08 6.12 -12.64
N LEU A 63 14.16 5.53 -11.44
CA LEU A 63 15.41 5.14 -10.79
C LEU A 63 16.08 3.94 -11.45
N THR A 64 15.29 3.13 -12.16
CA THR A 64 15.76 1.99 -12.93
C THR A 64 15.08 2.01 -14.29
N ARG A 65 15.85 1.95 -15.37
CA ARG A 65 15.27 1.87 -16.72
C ARG A 65 14.80 0.45 -16.99
N PRO A 66 13.52 0.22 -17.37
CA PRO A 66 13.06 -1.08 -17.82
C PRO A 66 13.78 -1.48 -19.13
N ASP A 67 13.93 -2.78 -19.36
CA ASP A 67 14.54 -3.33 -20.58
C ASP A 67 13.48 -3.50 -21.69
N GLY A 68 12.20 -3.59 -21.31
CA GLY A 68 11.07 -3.69 -22.23
C GLY A 68 9.77 -3.21 -21.58
N GLY A 69 8.73 -3.10 -22.40
CA GLY A 69 7.41 -2.63 -21.99
C GLY A 69 7.22 -1.12 -22.07
N SER A 70 6.09 -0.66 -21.59
CA SER A 70 5.72 0.77 -21.56
C SER A 70 5.09 1.18 -20.24
N ILE A 71 5.34 2.43 -19.84
CA ILE A 71 4.70 3.06 -18.66
C ILE A 71 4.00 4.31 -19.15
N THR A 72 2.70 4.41 -18.85
CA THR A 72 1.89 5.58 -19.21
C THR A 72 1.26 6.19 -17.96
N TRP A 73 0.98 7.48 -18.02
CA TRP A 73 0.18 8.24 -17.08
C TRP A 73 -0.92 8.97 -17.83
N ASP A 74 -2.18 8.71 -17.47
CA ASP A 74 -3.35 9.25 -18.18
C ASP A 74 -3.26 8.97 -19.70
N ASP A 75 -2.96 7.71 -20.07
CA ASP A 75 -2.81 7.22 -21.44
C ASP A 75 -1.69 7.87 -22.27
N VAL A 76 -0.86 8.70 -21.63
CA VAL A 76 0.30 9.35 -22.28
C VAL A 76 1.59 8.72 -21.76
N PRO A 77 2.61 8.47 -22.62
CA PRO A 77 3.89 7.96 -22.16
C PRO A 77 4.44 8.77 -20.98
N LEU A 78 4.80 8.08 -19.90
CA LEU A 78 5.26 8.71 -18.68
C LEU A 78 6.56 9.47 -18.92
N ARG A 79 6.52 10.78 -18.67
CA ARG A 79 7.67 11.68 -18.85
C ARG A 79 8.26 12.05 -17.49
N GLU A 80 9.56 12.33 -17.48
CA GLU A 80 10.30 12.74 -16.28
C GLU A 80 9.61 13.90 -15.51
N LYS A 81 9.05 14.87 -16.22
CA LYS A 81 8.32 15.98 -15.59
C LYS A 81 7.14 15.50 -14.74
N VAL A 82 6.42 14.45 -15.17
CA VAL A 82 5.31 13.86 -14.42
C VAL A 82 5.84 12.99 -13.28
N GLN A 83 6.88 12.19 -13.53
CA GLN A 83 7.54 11.38 -12.50
C GLN A 83 8.00 12.22 -11.30
N ARG A 84 8.45 13.45 -11.54
CA ARG A 84 8.84 14.40 -10.47
C ARG A 84 7.69 14.79 -9.55
N SER A 85 6.44 14.61 -9.95
CA SER A 85 5.26 14.83 -9.10
C SER A 85 4.82 13.59 -8.32
N PHE A 86 5.50 12.45 -8.52
CA PHE A 86 5.24 11.23 -7.80
C PHE A 86 6.02 11.21 -6.49
N SER A 87 5.38 10.72 -5.44
CA SER A 87 6.03 10.41 -4.17
C SER A 87 6.57 8.98 -4.23
N PHE A 88 7.84 8.83 -3.93
CA PHE A 88 8.46 7.51 -3.78
C PHE A 88 9.06 7.35 -2.39
N MET A 89 8.72 6.27 -1.74
CA MET A 89 9.33 5.87 -0.47
C MET A 89 9.89 4.45 -0.61
N PRO A 90 11.20 4.27 -0.53
CA PRO A 90 11.82 2.95 -0.51
C PRO A 90 11.62 2.27 0.85
N GLU A 91 11.72 0.94 0.90
CA GLU A 91 11.70 0.16 2.14
C GLU A 91 12.84 0.56 3.10
N GLU A 92 14.04 0.79 2.55
CA GLU A 92 15.18 1.25 3.32
C GLU A 92 15.03 2.73 3.72
N ARG A 93 15.29 3.02 4.99
CA ARG A 93 15.21 4.39 5.50
C ARG A 93 16.40 5.22 5.03
N GLY A 94 16.15 6.15 4.12
CA GLY A 94 17.12 7.10 3.60
C GLY A 94 17.22 8.41 4.41
N LEU A 95 17.02 8.36 5.73
CA LEU A 95 17.03 9.53 6.61
C LEU A 95 18.43 9.78 7.16
N TYR A 96 18.78 11.06 7.32
CA TYR A 96 20.02 11.45 7.96
C TYR A 96 19.86 11.45 9.49
N PRO A 97 20.56 10.57 10.25
CA PRO A 97 20.37 10.43 11.70
C PRO A 97 20.69 11.71 12.49
N GLN A 98 21.55 12.57 11.96
CA GLN A 98 21.98 13.82 12.60
C GLN A 98 20.97 14.95 12.46
N ASP A 99 20.11 14.91 11.43
CA ASP A 99 19.12 15.93 11.19
C ASP A 99 17.96 15.80 12.18
N THR A 100 17.35 16.92 12.53
CA THR A 100 16.10 16.92 13.29
C THR A 100 14.91 16.55 12.37
N VAL A 101 13.81 16.12 12.97
CA VAL A 101 12.54 15.88 12.24
C VAL A 101 12.18 17.11 11.39
N ARG A 102 12.27 18.31 11.99
CA ARG A 102 12.01 19.57 11.27
C ARG A 102 12.92 19.73 10.07
N GLN A 103 14.23 19.58 10.24
CA GLN A 103 15.20 19.73 9.14
C GLN A 103 14.93 18.76 8.01
N THR A 104 14.63 17.50 8.34
CA THR A 104 14.30 16.45 7.37
C THR A 104 13.05 16.82 6.56
N VAL A 105 11.92 17.07 7.22
CA VAL A 105 10.65 17.34 6.53
C VAL A 105 10.73 18.66 5.73
N GLU A 106 11.31 19.73 6.29
CA GLU A 106 11.51 21.00 5.58
C GLU A 106 12.43 20.86 4.37
N PHE A 107 13.48 20.03 4.44
CA PHE A 107 14.34 19.77 3.30
C PHE A 107 13.55 19.24 2.12
N TYR A 108 12.75 18.20 2.30
CA TYR A 108 11.91 17.64 1.23
C TYR A 108 10.82 18.63 0.77
N ALA A 109 10.22 19.37 1.69
CA ALA A 109 9.24 20.41 1.33
C ALA A 109 9.86 21.52 0.47
N ARG A 110 11.12 21.89 0.72
CA ARG A 110 11.85 22.90 -0.09
C ARG A 110 12.11 22.45 -1.51
N LEU A 111 12.28 21.14 -1.73
CA LEU A 111 12.52 20.59 -3.07
C LEU A 111 11.26 20.62 -3.94
N ARG A 112 10.06 20.66 -3.35
CA ARG A 112 8.80 20.41 -4.04
C ARG A 112 7.80 21.56 -4.01
N HIS A 113 7.84 22.41 -2.97
CA HIS A 113 6.84 23.44 -2.77
C HIS A 113 7.39 24.86 -2.88
N PRO A 114 6.62 25.81 -3.46
CA PRO A 114 6.91 27.24 -3.36
C PRO A 114 7.00 27.68 -1.90
N ARG A 115 7.80 28.72 -1.62
CA ARG A 115 8.02 29.24 -0.24
C ARG A 115 6.72 29.47 0.54
N ALA A 116 5.66 29.97 -0.11
CA ALA A 116 4.41 30.34 0.53
C ALA A 116 3.62 29.18 1.15
N ARG A 117 3.79 27.94 0.67
CA ARG A 117 3.04 26.77 1.17
C ARG A 117 3.82 25.83 2.07
N ARG A 118 5.10 26.09 2.29
CA ARG A 118 5.98 25.15 3.03
C ARG A 118 5.59 24.95 4.47
N ASN A 119 5.22 26.04 5.16
CA ASN A 119 4.87 25.99 6.58
C ASN A 119 3.50 25.33 6.81
N GLU A 120 2.56 25.55 5.91
CA GLU A 120 1.25 24.91 5.93
C GLU A 120 1.37 23.39 5.78
N PHE A 121 2.04 22.93 4.74
CA PHE A 121 2.32 21.52 4.52
C PHE A 121 3.12 20.88 5.65
N PHE A 122 4.10 21.59 6.21
CA PHE A 122 4.88 21.08 7.32
C PHE A 122 3.99 20.80 8.54
N GLY A 123 3.15 21.77 8.94
CA GLY A 123 2.26 21.63 10.09
C GLY A 123 1.26 20.49 9.90
N GLU A 124 0.57 20.46 8.76
CA GLU A 124 -0.40 19.43 8.43
C GLU A 124 0.20 18.01 8.50
N VAL A 125 1.33 17.79 7.82
CA VAL A 125 1.96 16.47 7.75
C VAL A 125 2.52 16.03 9.10
N VAL A 126 3.13 16.94 9.85
CA VAL A 126 3.70 16.64 11.17
C VAL A 126 2.60 16.24 12.14
N SER A 127 1.49 17.00 12.18
CA SER A 127 0.37 16.72 13.09
C SER A 127 -0.37 15.44 12.71
N SER A 128 -0.61 15.19 11.41
CA SER A 128 -1.30 13.96 10.96
C SER A 128 -0.55 12.68 11.31
N LEU A 129 0.76 12.76 11.52
CA LEU A 129 1.62 11.61 11.90
C LEU A 129 2.02 11.62 13.37
N GLY A 130 1.47 12.52 14.19
CA GLY A 130 1.77 12.60 15.62
C GLY A 130 3.22 12.96 15.93
N LEU A 131 3.88 13.77 15.08
CA LEU A 131 5.28 14.14 15.23
C LEU A 131 5.51 15.49 15.93
N ASP A 132 4.45 16.20 16.37
CA ASP A 132 4.51 17.56 16.91
C ASP A 132 5.54 17.70 18.05
N SER A 133 5.50 16.77 19.00
CA SER A 133 6.42 16.78 20.16
C SER A 133 7.86 16.38 19.82
N LEU A 134 8.09 15.84 18.61
CA LEU A 134 9.36 15.29 18.17
C LEU A 134 10.11 16.18 17.18
N VAL A 135 9.52 17.30 16.73
CA VAL A 135 10.07 18.14 15.64
C VAL A 135 11.51 18.64 15.89
N GLY A 136 11.89 18.83 17.15
CA GLY A 136 13.25 19.24 17.56
C GLY A 136 14.21 18.08 17.82
N ARG A 137 13.72 16.83 17.86
CA ARG A 137 14.56 15.66 18.15
C ARG A 137 15.34 15.24 16.90
N ARG A 138 16.52 14.71 17.07
CA ARG A 138 17.29 14.10 15.98
C ARG A 138 16.66 12.78 15.55
N VAL A 139 16.65 12.53 14.25
CA VAL A 139 16.06 11.29 13.69
C VAL A 139 16.72 10.03 14.27
N GLY A 140 18.04 10.04 14.47
CA GLY A 140 18.77 8.91 15.04
C GLY A 140 18.45 8.60 16.51
N GLU A 141 17.79 9.52 17.24
CA GLU A 141 17.37 9.35 18.64
C GLU A 141 15.95 8.79 18.76
N LEU A 142 15.23 8.67 17.64
CA LEU A 142 13.84 8.22 17.62
C LEU A 142 13.74 6.70 17.59
N SER A 143 12.62 6.17 18.11
CA SER A 143 12.25 4.77 17.90
C SER A 143 12.09 4.46 16.40
N LEU A 144 12.23 3.20 16.01
CA LEU A 144 12.07 2.78 14.62
C LEU A 144 10.72 3.18 14.03
N GLY A 145 9.63 3.10 14.82
CA GLY A 145 8.30 3.53 14.40
C GLY A 145 8.23 5.04 14.16
N ASN A 146 8.83 5.86 15.01
CA ASN A 146 8.88 7.31 14.81
C ASN A 146 9.79 7.68 13.62
N GLN A 147 10.90 6.97 13.40
CA GLN A 147 11.71 7.14 12.18
C GLN A 147 10.87 6.82 10.93
N GLN A 148 10.05 5.79 10.98
CA GLN A 148 9.14 5.44 9.89
C GLN A 148 8.12 6.57 9.63
N ARG A 149 7.52 7.12 10.69
CA ARG A 149 6.60 8.28 10.58
C ARG A 149 7.31 9.51 9.96
N VAL A 150 8.58 9.75 10.30
CA VAL A 150 9.38 10.83 9.67
C VAL A 150 9.65 10.56 8.19
N GLN A 151 9.93 9.32 7.81
CA GLN A 151 10.11 8.94 6.41
C GLN A 151 8.83 9.13 5.61
N ILE A 152 7.69 8.73 6.17
CA ILE A 152 6.36 8.96 5.60
C ILE A 152 6.12 10.46 5.43
N ALA A 153 6.39 11.27 6.47
CA ALA A 153 6.26 12.73 6.39
C ALA A 153 7.09 13.32 5.24
N ALA A 154 8.36 12.92 5.13
CA ALA A 154 9.25 13.38 4.07
C ALA A 154 8.77 12.96 2.67
N ALA A 155 8.22 11.76 2.53
CA ALA A 155 7.65 11.28 1.26
C ALA A 155 6.34 11.99 0.92
N LEU A 156 5.49 12.24 1.92
CA LEU A 156 4.16 12.80 1.73
C LEU A 156 4.20 14.22 1.17
N VAL A 157 5.12 15.06 1.63
CA VAL A 157 5.29 16.43 1.11
C VAL A 157 5.63 16.47 -0.39
N CYS A 158 5.97 15.31 -0.98
CA CYS A 158 6.28 15.17 -2.39
C CYS A 158 5.10 14.68 -3.24
N SER A 159 4.00 14.21 -2.63
CA SER A 159 2.90 13.57 -3.34
C SER A 159 1.92 14.58 -3.94
N GLN A 160 1.81 14.61 -5.27
CA GLN A 160 0.84 15.44 -5.99
C GLN A 160 -0.12 14.60 -6.85
N HIS A 161 0.37 13.55 -7.50
CA HIS A 161 -0.41 12.77 -8.45
C HIS A 161 -0.40 11.29 -8.16
N CYS A 162 0.73 10.76 -7.70
CA CYS A 162 0.89 9.33 -7.44
C CYS A 162 1.79 9.11 -6.22
N ILE A 163 1.42 8.16 -5.40
CA ILE A 163 2.17 7.66 -4.25
C ILE A 163 2.64 6.24 -4.59
N LEU A 164 3.95 5.97 -4.46
CA LEU A 164 4.56 4.66 -4.68
C LEU A 164 5.44 4.33 -3.47
N TRP A 165 4.89 3.65 -2.49
CA TRP A 165 5.59 3.37 -1.24
C TRP A 165 5.83 1.89 -1.01
N ASP A 166 7.08 1.57 -0.69
CA ASP A 166 7.55 0.21 -0.44
C ASP A 166 7.56 -0.05 1.07
N GLU A 167 6.73 -0.98 1.55
CA GLU A 167 6.55 -1.39 2.95
C GLU A 167 6.28 -0.22 3.93
N PRO A 168 5.29 0.67 3.67
CA PRO A 168 5.07 1.87 4.49
C PRO A 168 4.63 1.57 5.93
N PHE A 169 4.02 0.42 6.19
CA PHE A 169 3.53 0.03 7.51
C PHE A 169 4.58 -0.62 8.40
N SER A 170 5.79 -0.89 7.85
CA SER A 170 6.85 -1.57 8.58
C SER A 170 7.30 -0.77 9.81
N GLY A 171 7.22 -1.41 10.99
CA GLY A 171 7.66 -0.83 12.25
C GLY A 171 6.70 0.18 12.88
N LEU A 172 5.51 0.40 12.30
CA LEU A 172 4.45 1.18 12.93
C LEU A 172 3.70 0.36 13.98
N ASP A 173 3.28 1.02 15.05
CA ASP A 173 2.30 0.52 16.01
C ASP A 173 0.86 0.61 15.42
N VAL A 174 -0.11 0.07 16.14
CA VAL A 174 -1.50 0.04 15.69
C VAL A 174 -2.02 1.44 15.39
N GLU A 175 -1.75 2.41 16.28
CA GLU A 175 -2.16 3.81 16.08
C GLU A 175 -1.50 4.43 14.84
N GLY A 176 -0.21 4.12 14.60
CA GLY A 176 0.51 4.57 13.41
C GLY A 176 -0.03 3.96 12.11
N VAL A 177 -0.46 2.70 12.14
CA VAL A 177 -1.11 2.04 11.00
C VAL A 177 -2.46 2.70 10.70
N ASP A 178 -3.26 3.00 11.72
CA ASP A 178 -4.57 3.64 11.55
C ASP A 178 -4.41 5.08 11.01
N ALA A 179 -3.52 5.88 11.62
CA ALA A 179 -3.23 7.24 11.17
C ALA A 179 -2.76 7.28 9.72
N LEU A 180 -1.84 6.37 9.35
CA LEU A 180 -1.37 6.26 7.96
C LEU A 180 -2.48 5.83 7.01
N SER A 181 -3.35 4.91 7.43
CA SER A 181 -4.48 4.45 6.62
C SER A 181 -5.47 5.57 6.34
N ASP A 182 -5.80 6.39 7.34
CA ASP A 182 -6.70 7.54 7.19
C ASP A 182 -6.11 8.61 6.28
N LEU A 183 -4.81 8.88 6.43
CA LEU A 183 -4.08 9.79 5.56
C LEU A 183 -4.08 9.32 4.09
N LEU A 184 -3.87 8.03 3.83
CA LEU A 184 -3.90 7.49 2.48
C LEU A 184 -5.30 7.51 1.88
N ARG A 185 -6.36 7.31 2.69
CA ARG A 185 -7.76 7.49 2.26
C ARG A 185 -8.03 8.94 1.85
N SER A 186 -7.58 9.91 2.65
CA SER A 186 -7.71 11.32 2.29
C SER A 186 -7.03 11.63 0.95
N ARG A 187 -5.82 11.14 0.72
CA ARG A 187 -5.12 11.33 -0.57
C ARG A 187 -5.83 10.66 -1.75
N LYS A 188 -6.39 9.48 -1.52
CA LYS A 188 -7.26 8.81 -2.50
C LYS A 188 -8.47 9.68 -2.86
N GLU A 189 -9.16 10.24 -1.88
CA GLU A 189 -10.32 11.12 -2.09
C GLU A 189 -9.97 12.39 -2.88
N GLU A 190 -8.74 12.88 -2.74
CA GLU A 190 -8.17 13.97 -3.55
C GLU A 190 -7.85 13.55 -5.00
N GLY A 191 -8.08 12.30 -5.38
CA GLY A 191 -7.82 11.77 -6.72
C GLY A 191 -6.36 11.34 -6.95
N VAL A 192 -5.56 11.19 -5.88
CA VAL A 192 -4.20 10.67 -5.98
C VAL A 192 -4.25 9.16 -6.23
N ALA A 193 -3.47 8.65 -7.17
CA ALA A 193 -3.26 7.21 -7.34
C ALA A 193 -2.26 6.72 -6.29
N VAL A 194 -2.59 5.65 -5.57
CA VAL A 194 -1.74 5.13 -4.50
C VAL A 194 -1.34 3.69 -4.81
N ILE A 195 -0.05 3.39 -4.74
CA ILE A 195 0.50 2.05 -4.87
C ILE A 195 1.33 1.76 -3.62
N LEU A 196 0.97 0.70 -2.90
CA LEU A 196 1.63 0.28 -1.67
C LEU A 196 2.11 -1.14 -1.82
N SER A 197 3.39 -1.40 -1.60
CA SER A 197 3.82 -2.77 -1.34
C SER A 197 3.69 -3.07 0.15
N SER A 198 3.25 -4.25 0.51
CA SER A 198 3.31 -4.75 1.88
C SER A 198 3.13 -6.26 1.93
N HIS A 199 3.63 -6.87 3.01
CA HIS A 199 3.35 -8.25 3.38
C HIS A 199 2.24 -8.36 4.45
N GLN A 200 1.73 -7.23 4.97
CA GLN A 200 0.64 -7.16 5.95
C GLN A 200 -0.72 -7.20 5.25
N LEU A 201 -1.15 -8.38 4.81
CA LEU A 201 -2.36 -8.56 4.01
C LEU A 201 -3.61 -8.02 4.69
N ASP A 202 -3.71 -8.16 6.02
CA ASP A 202 -4.88 -7.73 6.80
C ASP A 202 -5.06 -6.19 6.78
N VAL A 203 -3.95 -5.43 6.73
CA VAL A 203 -3.98 -3.97 6.60
C VAL A 203 -4.39 -3.59 5.19
N LEU A 204 -3.74 -4.21 4.19
CA LEU A 204 -4.00 -3.92 2.78
C LEU A 204 -5.45 -4.20 2.38
N GLU A 205 -6.04 -5.27 2.90
CA GLU A 205 -7.42 -5.65 2.56
C GLU A 205 -8.45 -4.62 3.04
N ARG A 206 -8.21 -4.00 4.20
CA ARG A 206 -9.09 -2.96 4.74
C ARG A 206 -8.89 -1.60 4.06
N LEU A 207 -7.77 -1.43 3.37
CA LEU A 207 -7.35 -0.15 2.82
C LEU A 207 -7.47 -0.08 1.29
N CYS A 208 -7.17 -1.18 0.58
CA CYS A 208 -6.97 -1.17 -0.86
C CYS A 208 -8.23 -1.50 -1.65
N ASP A 209 -8.37 -0.86 -2.81
CA ASP A 209 -9.44 -1.12 -3.78
C ASP A 209 -9.07 -2.23 -4.76
N ARG A 210 -7.76 -2.40 -4.96
CA ARG A 210 -7.18 -3.30 -5.95
C ARG A 210 -5.95 -4.01 -5.39
N VAL A 211 -5.71 -5.23 -5.86
CA VAL A 211 -4.48 -5.97 -5.56
C VAL A 211 -3.81 -6.45 -6.84
N THR A 212 -2.50 -6.30 -6.89
CA THR A 212 -1.62 -6.92 -7.88
C THR A 212 -0.65 -7.83 -7.15
N VAL A 213 -0.71 -9.12 -7.45
CA VAL A 213 0.24 -10.11 -6.91
C VAL A 213 1.38 -10.26 -7.89
N ILE A 214 2.60 -10.08 -7.39
CA ILE A 214 3.83 -10.36 -8.15
C ILE A 214 4.48 -11.63 -7.60
N HIS A 215 4.80 -12.55 -8.48
CA HIS A 215 5.55 -13.77 -8.16
C HIS A 215 6.54 -14.09 -9.29
N ALA A 216 7.79 -14.42 -8.94
CA ALA A 216 8.85 -14.74 -9.92
C ALA A 216 8.95 -13.76 -11.12
N GLY A 217 8.70 -12.46 -10.87
CA GLY A 217 8.74 -11.42 -11.89
C GLY A 217 7.51 -11.34 -12.80
N ARG A 218 6.45 -12.09 -12.55
CA ARG A 218 5.15 -12.01 -13.25
C ARG A 218 4.08 -11.41 -12.33
N ALA A 219 3.04 -10.81 -12.89
CA ALA A 219 1.98 -10.18 -12.11
C ALA A 219 0.60 -10.59 -12.55
N GLU A 220 -0.30 -10.81 -11.58
CA GLU A 220 -1.74 -10.95 -11.75
C GLU A 220 -2.46 -9.90 -10.90
N SER A 221 -3.52 -9.31 -11.44
CA SER A 221 -4.28 -8.25 -10.76
C SER A 221 -5.76 -8.58 -10.67
N THR A 222 -6.39 -8.18 -9.55
CA THR A 222 -7.84 -8.21 -9.39
C THR A 222 -8.32 -6.96 -8.64
N THR A 223 -9.58 -6.63 -8.78
CA THR A 223 -10.24 -5.59 -8.00
C THR A 223 -10.77 -6.22 -6.72
N LEU A 224 -10.42 -5.63 -5.60
CA LEU A 224 -11.04 -5.95 -4.33
C LEU A 224 -12.35 -5.16 -4.35
N GLY A 225 -13.45 -5.78 -4.78
CA GLY A 225 -14.73 -5.09 -4.80
C GLY A 225 -15.05 -4.53 -3.42
N MET A 226 -15.59 -3.32 -3.36
CA MET A 226 -16.27 -2.76 -2.19
C MET A 226 -17.56 -3.56 -1.93
N HIS A 227 -17.44 -4.84 -1.75
CA HIS A 227 -18.47 -5.57 -1.03
C HIS A 227 -18.06 -5.49 0.44
N GLU A 228 -18.98 -5.07 1.28
CA GLU A 228 -19.07 -5.59 2.62
C GLU A 228 -18.89 -7.11 2.50
N GLY A 229 -17.62 -7.51 2.40
CA GLY A 229 -17.24 -8.91 2.34
C GLY A 229 -17.80 -9.48 3.60
N SER A 230 -18.56 -10.53 3.49
CA SER A 230 -19.11 -11.27 4.60
C SER A 230 -17.95 -11.63 5.55
N ARG A 231 -17.63 -10.67 6.44
CA ARG A 231 -16.86 -11.00 7.62
C ARG A 231 -17.74 -11.98 8.36
N GLU A 232 -17.23 -13.16 8.57
CA GLU A 232 -17.93 -14.16 9.36
C GLU A 232 -17.25 -14.25 10.72
N TRP A 233 -18.06 -14.26 11.75
CA TRP A 233 -17.64 -14.62 13.09
C TRP A 233 -17.71 -16.13 13.25
N GLU A 234 -16.64 -16.73 13.66
CA GLU A 234 -16.63 -18.10 14.14
C GLU A 234 -16.89 -18.09 15.65
N VAL A 235 -18.07 -18.51 16.02
CA VAL A 235 -18.58 -18.49 17.39
C VAL A 235 -18.54 -19.91 17.93
N THR A 236 -17.71 -20.16 18.94
CA THR A 236 -17.73 -21.43 19.66
C THR A 236 -18.69 -21.34 20.83
N MET A 237 -19.71 -22.17 20.79
CA MET A 237 -20.74 -22.25 21.84
C MET A 237 -20.21 -23.05 23.05
N PRO A 238 -20.85 -22.96 24.25
CA PRO A 238 -20.44 -23.69 25.45
C PRO A 238 -20.46 -25.21 25.30
N ASP A 239 -21.24 -25.74 24.38
CA ASP A 239 -21.32 -27.17 24.05
C ASP A 239 -20.22 -27.66 23.11
N GLY A 240 -19.33 -26.73 22.66
CA GLY A 240 -18.25 -27.00 21.73
C GLY A 240 -18.66 -26.95 20.27
N SER A 241 -19.92 -26.66 19.94
CA SER A 241 -20.33 -26.41 18.55
C SER A 241 -19.76 -25.10 18.02
N VAL A 242 -19.49 -25.03 16.71
CA VAL A 242 -18.94 -23.86 16.05
C VAL A 242 -19.91 -23.40 14.98
N GLU A 243 -20.37 -22.16 15.08
CA GLU A 243 -21.25 -21.52 14.10
C GLU A 243 -20.53 -20.37 13.39
N ALA A 244 -20.72 -20.26 12.07
CA ALA A 244 -20.29 -19.09 11.29
C ALA A 244 -21.44 -18.10 11.18
N MET A 245 -21.21 -16.85 11.58
CA MET A 245 -22.21 -15.76 11.55
C MET A 245 -21.68 -14.58 10.75
N PRO A 246 -22.50 -13.94 9.88
CA PRO A 246 -22.06 -12.78 9.10
C PRO A 246 -21.78 -11.58 10.03
N ASP A 247 -20.74 -10.79 9.69
CA ASP A 247 -20.35 -9.60 10.47
C ASP A 247 -21.25 -8.41 10.14
N THR A 248 -22.48 -8.45 10.62
CA THR A 248 -23.45 -7.35 10.52
C THR A 248 -23.55 -6.60 11.86
N HIS A 249 -24.02 -5.34 11.83
CA HIS A 249 -24.25 -4.56 13.05
C HIS A 249 -25.19 -5.30 14.02
N GLU A 250 -26.20 -5.98 13.50
CA GLU A 250 -27.18 -6.73 14.29
C GLU A 250 -26.53 -7.97 14.95
N VAL A 251 -25.69 -8.70 14.21
CA VAL A 251 -24.93 -9.85 14.72
C VAL A 251 -23.91 -9.40 15.78
N ARG A 252 -23.18 -8.30 15.58
CA ARG A 252 -22.26 -7.75 16.58
C ARG A 252 -22.95 -7.39 17.89
N ALA A 253 -24.11 -6.73 17.81
CA ALA A 253 -24.91 -6.39 19.00
C ALA A 253 -25.37 -7.65 19.73
N ARG A 254 -25.83 -8.66 19.00
CA ARG A 254 -26.23 -9.95 19.54
C ARG A 254 -25.08 -10.72 20.17
N LEU A 255 -23.91 -10.75 19.55
CA LEU A 255 -22.71 -11.39 20.08
C LEU A 255 -22.22 -10.69 21.37
N ALA A 256 -22.18 -9.36 21.39
CA ALA A 256 -21.81 -8.60 22.58
C ALA A 256 -22.75 -8.91 23.78
N GLN A 257 -24.03 -9.04 23.52
CA GLN A 257 -25.02 -9.42 24.52
C GLN A 257 -24.83 -10.87 25.01
N SER A 258 -24.56 -11.80 24.09
CA SER A 258 -24.33 -13.21 24.42
C SER A 258 -23.04 -13.44 25.22
N ILE A 259 -21.98 -12.68 24.96
CA ILE A 259 -20.73 -12.72 25.76
C ILE A 259 -21.00 -12.31 27.20
N SER A 260 -21.79 -11.25 27.43
CA SER A 260 -22.12 -10.78 28.79
C SER A 260 -22.93 -11.79 29.61
N TRP A 261 -23.59 -12.75 28.96
CA TRP A 261 -24.43 -13.79 29.59
C TRP A 261 -23.77 -15.16 29.67
N GLY A 262 -22.48 -15.27 29.26
CA GLY A 262 -21.75 -16.56 29.25
C GLY A 262 -22.23 -17.55 28.20
N GLY A 263 -22.98 -17.10 27.20
CA GLY A 263 -23.52 -17.93 26.11
C GLY A 263 -22.54 -18.20 24.96
N ILE A 264 -21.29 -17.73 25.06
CA ILE A 264 -20.24 -17.95 24.05
C ILE A 264 -18.95 -18.33 24.76
N PHE A 265 -18.32 -19.43 24.31
CA PHE A 265 -17.05 -19.91 24.87
C PHE A 265 -15.85 -19.19 24.26
N SER A 266 -15.85 -18.99 22.96
CA SER A 266 -14.83 -18.20 22.25
C SER A 266 -15.41 -17.53 21.03
N LEU A 267 -14.81 -16.40 20.64
CA LEU A 267 -15.18 -15.63 19.47
C LEU A 267 -13.91 -15.35 18.67
N SER A 268 -13.87 -15.79 17.42
CA SER A 268 -12.83 -15.46 16.50
C SER A 268 -13.42 -14.93 15.19
N GLN A 269 -12.81 -13.92 14.60
CA GLN A 269 -13.22 -13.42 13.30
C GLN A 269 -12.57 -14.31 12.24
N LYS A 270 -13.39 -14.99 11.44
CA LYS A 270 -12.90 -15.81 10.34
C LYS A 270 -12.59 -14.91 9.15
N ASN A 271 -11.39 -14.34 9.19
CA ASN A 271 -10.85 -13.59 8.07
C ASN A 271 -10.19 -14.57 7.08
N ARG A 272 -10.98 -15.30 6.30
CA ARG A 272 -10.51 -15.74 4.98
C ARG A 272 -10.71 -14.58 4.04
N THR A 273 -9.68 -13.77 3.93
CA THR A 273 -9.66 -12.56 3.17
C THR A 273 -9.56 -12.91 1.69
N ARG A 274 -10.38 -12.29 0.85
CA ARG A 274 -10.29 -12.46 -0.64
C ARG A 274 -8.89 -12.19 -1.14
N MET A 275 -8.18 -11.25 -0.51
CA MET A 275 -6.79 -10.94 -0.83
C MET A 275 -5.88 -12.14 -0.56
N ARG A 276 -6.06 -12.82 0.57
CA ARG A 276 -5.26 -13.98 0.94
C ARG A 276 -5.55 -15.18 0.04
N GLU A 277 -6.83 -15.41 -0.27
CA GLU A 277 -7.24 -16.47 -1.22
C GLU A 277 -6.67 -16.22 -2.62
N PHE A 278 -6.73 -14.98 -3.10
CA PHE A 278 -6.16 -14.59 -4.39
C PHE A 278 -4.64 -14.72 -4.38
N TYR A 279 -3.97 -14.26 -3.32
CA TYR A 279 -2.53 -14.41 -3.16
C TYR A 279 -2.10 -15.89 -3.17
N ASP A 280 -2.78 -16.74 -2.38
CA ASP A 280 -2.49 -18.17 -2.30
C ASP A 280 -2.75 -18.87 -3.64
N ALA A 281 -3.78 -18.48 -4.38
CA ALA A 281 -4.09 -19.01 -5.70
C ALA A 281 -3.02 -18.65 -6.75
N CYS A 282 -2.55 -17.39 -6.74
CA CYS A 282 -1.47 -16.93 -7.62
C CYS A 282 -0.14 -17.62 -7.28
N SER A 283 0.17 -17.76 -6.00
CA SER A 283 1.39 -18.43 -5.54
C SER A 283 1.44 -19.91 -5.92
N ARG A 284 0.30 -20.63 -5.82
CA ARG A 284 0.21 -22.05 -6.25
C ARG A 284 0.43 -22.20 -7.75
N ARG A 285 -0.22 -21.37 -8.58
CA ARG A 285 -0.04 -21.42 -10.04
C ARG A 285 1.39 -21.13 -10.47
N ALA A 286 2.05 -20.20 -9.80
CA ALA A 286 3.45 -19.89 -10.11
C ALA A 286 4.41 -21.03 -9.78
N CYS A 287 4.12 -21.86 -8.75
CA CYS A 287 4.91 -23.06 -8.43
C CYS A 287 4.65 -24.25 -9.40
N GLU A 288 3.51 -24.26 -10.11
CA GLU A 288 3.19 -25.30 -11.10
C GLU A 288 3.84 -25.01 -12.49
N GLU A 289 4.26 -23.75 -12.73
CA GLU A 289 4.90 -23.31 -14.00
C GLU A 289 6.44 -23.27 -13.94
N GLU A 290 7.08 -23.53 -12.79
CA GLU A 290 8.53 -23.69 -12.61
C GLU A 290 8.94 -25.17 -12.76
#